data_1128e0a8466db8b9f339f9a8cd84c6ea
#
_entry.id   1128e0a8466db8b9f339f9a8cd84c6ea
#
_cell.length_a   1.000
_cell.length_b   1.000
_cell.length_c   1.000
_cell.angle_alpha   90.00
_cell.angle_beta   90.00
_cell.angle_gamma   90.00
#
_symmetry.space_group_name_H-M   'P 1'
#
loop_
_entity.id
_entity.type
_entity.pdbx_description
1 polymer ?
#
loop_
_entity_poly.entity_id
_entity_poly.type
_entity_poly.pdbx_seq_one_letter_code
_entity_poly.pdbx_strand_id
1 'polypeptide(L)' 'MARKLIAKVVLSKEQKEILTELSRRLGTSESETIRLALMDYAKELNIMAQSLHLVKRIEK' A
#
# COMPACT_ATOMS: atom_id res chain seq x y z
N MET A 1 -19.56 -8.48 1.87
CA MET A 1 -18.38 -9.24 1.50
C MET A 1 -17.40 -8.39 0.73
N ALA A 2 -16.20 -8.33 1.21
CA ALA A 2 -15.20 -7.49 0.57
C ALA A 2 -14.71 -8.15 -0.73
N ARG A 3 -14.53 -7.33 -1.72
CA ARG A 3 -14.01 -7.77 -2.99
C ARG A 3 -12.55 -7.45 -3.07
N LYS A 4 -11.77 -8.36 -3.60
CA LYS A 4 -10.35 -8.11 -3.77
C LYS A 4 -10.14 -7.31 -5.03
N LEU A 5 -9.42 -6.23 -4.89
CA LEU A 5 -9.02 -5.42 -6.04
C LEU A 5 -7.55 -5.67 -6.29
N ILE A 6 -7.21 -5.79 -7.55
CA ILE A 6 -5.84 -6.12 -7.93
C ILE A 6 -5.20 -4.92 -8.57
N ALA A 7 -4.03 -4.56 -8.07
CA ALA A 7 -3.22 -3.51 -8.64
C ALA A 7 -1.88 -4.09 -9.04
N LYS A 8 -1.43 -3.75 -10.25
CA LYS A 8 -0.14 -4.21 -10.72
C LYS A 8 0.86 -3.09 -10.57
N VAL A 9 2.04 -3.42 -10.05
CA VAL A 9 3.06 -2.44 -9.79
C VAL A 9 4.35 -2.90 -10.46
N VAL A 10 4.94 -2.00 -11.21
CA VAL A 10 6.23 -2.27 -11.85
C VAL A 10 7.31 -1.60 -11.01
N LEU A 11 8.27 -2.39 -10.55
CA LEU A 11 9.33 -1.90 -9.71
C LEU A 11 10.65 -1.93 -10.46
N SER A 12 11.50 -0.96 -10.18
CA SER A 12 12.87 -1.02 -10.66
C SER A 12 13.62 -2.09 -9.90
N LYS A 13 14.79 -2.43 -10.38
CA LYS A 13 15.60 -3.43 -9.71
C LYS A 13 15.90 -3.02 -8.28
N GLU A 14 16.23 -1.76 -8.11
CA GLU A 14 16.56 -1.24 -6.78
C GLU A 14 15.35 -1.30 -5.86
N GLN A 15 14.19 -0.92 -6.37
CA GLN A 15 12.97 -0.96 -5.58
C GLN A 15 12.62 -2.38 -5.19
N LYS A 16 12.82 -3.32 -6.10
CA LYS A 16 12.55 -4.71 -5.80
C LYS A 16 13.47 -5.22 -4.71
N GLU A 17 14.72 -4.84 -4.74
CA GLU A 17 15.67 -5.25 -3.72
C GLU A 17 15.29 -4.69 -2.35
N ILE A 18 14.85 -3.45 -2.33
CA ILE A 18 14.40 -2.84 -1.09
C ILE A 18 13.17 -3.58 -0.55
N LEU A 19 12.25 -3.90 -1.43
CA LEU A 19 11.04 -4.60 -1.01
C LEU A 19 11.40 -5.98 -0.42
N THR A 20 12.30 -6.68 -1.07
CA THR A 20 12.71 -7.99 -0.58
C THR A 20 13.34 -7.89 0.81
N GLU A 21 14.19 -6.89 0.99
CA GLU A 21 14.86 -6.72 2.27
C GLU A 21 13.87 -6.34 3.36
N LEU A 22 12.94 -5.45 3.05
CA LEU A 22 11.92 -5.06 4.00
C LEU A 22 11.06 -6.25 4.42
N SER A 23 10.67 -7.05 3.45
CA SER A 23 9.84 -8.22 3.73
C SER A 23 10.56 -9.19 4.64
N ARG A 24 11.86 -9.36 4.41
CA ARG A 24 12.65 -10.25 5.23
C ARG A 24 12.71 -9.75 6.66
N ARG A 25 12.94 -8.46 6.84
CA ARG A 25 13.06 -7.90 8.18
C ARG A 25 11.73 -7.90 8.91
N LEU A 26 10.64 -7.68 8.19
CA LEU A 26 9.33 -7.67 8.79
C LEU A 26 8.77 -9.08 8.99
N GLY A 27 9.40 -10.06 8.36
CA GLY A 27 8.93 -11.44 8.49
C GLY A 27 7.60 -11.67 7.83
N THR A 28 7.35 -10.99 6.71
CA THR A 28 6.07 -11.10 6.03
C THR A 28 6.31 -11.17 4.53
N SER A 29 5.23 -11.36 3.78
CA SER A 29 5.34 -11.47 2.34
C SER A 29 5.58 -10.09 1.73
N GLU A 30 6.04 -10.10 0.47
CA GLU A 30 6.25 -8.84 -0.24
C GLU A 30 4.93 -8.12 -0.47
N SER A 31 3.88 -8.86 -0.76
CA SER A 31 2.56 -8.25 -0.92
C SER A 31 2.10 -7.57 0.35
N GLU A 32 2.28 -8.25 1.48
CA GLU A 32 1.88 -7.66 2.75
C GLU A 32 2.75 -6.46 3.09
N THR A 33 4.05 -6.53 2.75
CA THR A 33 4.94 -5.40 2.98
C THR A 33 4.46 -4.17 2.22
N ILE A 34 4.04 -4.37 0.98
CA ILE A 34 3.53 -3.26 0.18
C ILE A 34 2.27 -2.67 0.82
N ARG A 35 1.38 -3.54 1.28
CA ARG A 35 0.16 -3.06 1.92
C ARG A 35 0.46 -2.26 3.18
N LEU A 36 1.40 -2.76 3.98
CA LEU A 36 1.77 -2.06 5.20
C LEU A 36 2.40 -0.71 4.89
N ALA A 37 3.28 -0.69 3.90
CA ALA A 37 3.92 0.56 3.52
C ALA A 37 2.91 1.57 3.02
N LEU A 38 1.94 1.12 2.25
CA LEU A 38 0.91 1.99 1.73
C LEU A 38 0.09 2.60 2.87
N MET A 39 -0.30 1.78 3.82
CA MET A 39 -1.09 2.29 4.94
C MET A 39 -0.30 3.24 5.81
N ASP A 40 0.97 2.92 6.04
CA ASP A 40 1.83 3.80 6.84
C ASP A 40 2.01 5.14 6.17
N TYR A 41 2.24 5.12 4.88
CA TYR A 41 2.44 6.36 4.13
C TYR A 41 1.15 7.19 4.13
N ALA A 42 0.02 6.53 3.99
CA ALA A 42 -1.25 7.23 4.03
C ALA A 42 -1.47 7.91 5.38
N LYS A 43 -1.06 7.24 6.46
CA LYS A 43 -1.15 7.82 7.78
C LYS A 43 -0.28 9.06 7.89
N GLU A 44 0.93 8.97 7.35
CA GLU A 44 1.85 10.10 7.38
C GLU A 44 1.26 11.32 6.69
N LEU A 45 0.58 11.10 5.61
CA LEU A 45 -0.03 12.18 4.85
C LEU A 45 -1.40 12.55 5.35
N ASN A 46 -1.85 11.89 6.42
CA ASN A 46 -3.15 12.18 7.00
C ASN A 46 -4.31 11.89 6.04
N ILE A 47 -4.08 10.96 5.14
CA ILE A 47 -5.09 10.65 4.13
C ILE A 47 -6.13 9.69 4.66
N MET A 48 -5.77 8.91 5.67
CA MET A 48 -6.69 7.90 6.19
C MET A 48 -8.01 8.52 6.62
N ALA A 49 -7.95 9.63 7.34
CA ALA A 49 -9.17 10.29 7.79
C ALA A 49 -9.92 10.95 6.65
N GLN A 50 -9.19 11.36 5.63
CA GLN A 50 -9.80 12.08 4.51
C GLN A 50 -10.26 11.18 3.40
N SER A 51 -9.74 9.97 3.34
CA SER A 51 -10.01 9.09 2.21
C SER A 51 -11.50 8.80 2.06
N LEU A 52 -12.22 8.70 3.17
CA LEU A 52 -13.65 8.44 3.09
C LEU A 52 -14.37 9.57 2.39
N HIS A 53 -13.97 10.78 2.69
CA HIS A 53 -14.57 11.95 2.03
C HIS A 53 -14.19 12.00 0.56
N LEU A 54 -12.94 11.68 0.26
CA LEU A 54 -12.48 11.69 -1.12
C LEU A 54 -13.23 10.65 -1.94
N VAL A 55 -13.42 9.47 -1.38
CA VAL A 55 -14.13 8.42 -2.08
C VAL A 55 -15.56 8.85 -2.37
N LYS A 56 -16.19 9.44 -1.39
CA LYS A 56 -17.56 9.91 -1.57
C LYS A 56 -17.65 10.96 -2.66
N ARG A 57 -16.67 11.84 -2.70
CA ARG A 57 -16.67 12.88 -3.72
C ARG A 57 -16.48 12.31 -5.10
N ILE A 58 -15.62 11.33 -5.20
CA ILE A 58 -15.35 10.72 -6.50
C ILE A 58 -16.56 10.00 -7.02
N GLU A 59 -17.32 9.41 -6.12
CA GLU A 59 -18.49 8.66 -6.53
C GLU A 59 -19.62 9.53 -7.00
N LYS A 60 -19.56 10.79 -6.74
CA LYS A 60 -20.57 11.69 -7.27
C LYS A 60 -20.29 12.03 -8.71
#